data_f50df72a41f187bbcc35e72a690ca4c0
#
_entry.id   f50df72a41f187bbcc35e72a690ca4c0
#
_cell.length_a   1.000
_cell.length_b   1.000
_cell.length_c   1.000
_cell.angle_alpha   90.00
_cell.angle_beta   90.00
_cell.angle_gamma   90.00
#
_symmetry.space_group_name_H-M   'P 1'
#
loop_
_entity.id
_entity.type
_entity.pdbx_description
1 polymer ?
#
loop_
_entity_poly.entity_id
_entity_poly.type
_entity_poly.pdbx_seq_one_letter_code
_entity_poly.pdbx_strand_id
1 'polypeptide(L)'
;MPSQTTPVTFSHQQIEDDLIAILTDMTADWDLSFTGGVTPETRLMADLAFESIDVVQLVVAIEGHFQRRKMHFEQLMMVDGRYVQELQVKEIVAFLDKQLAE
;
A
#
# COMPACT_ATOMS: atom_id res chain seq x y z
N MET A 1 -4.89 20.69 -28.67
CA MET A 1 -4.58 20.14 -27.84
C MET A 1 -4.36 18.94 -27.88
N PRO A 2 -3.58 18.52 -27.75
CA PRO A 2 -3.39 17.26 -27.89
C PRO A 2 -3.99 16.61 -26.86
N SER A 3 -4.77 15.88 -27.20
CA SER A 3 -5.26 15.08 -26.32
C SER A 3 -4.29 14.24 -25.86
N GLN A 4 -3.96 14.27 -24.76
CA GLN A 4 -3.08 13.41 -24.26
C GLN A 4 -3.71 12.17 -24.00
N THR A 5 -3.49 11.24 -24.77
CA THR A 5 -3.95 9.92 -24.49
C THR A 5 -2.87 9.13 -23.85
N THR A 6 -1.90 9.77 -23.30
CA THR A 6 -0.86 9.05 -22.60
C THR A 6 -1.47 8.30 -21.42
N PRO A 7 -1.19 7.01 -21.26
CA PRO A 7 -1.71 6.29 -20.12
C PRO A 7 -1.22 6.92 -18.84
N VAL A 8 -2.06 6.87 -17.82
CA VAL A 8 -1.64 7.37 -16.53
C VAL A 8 -0.62 6.41 -15.98
N THR A 9 0.57 6.87 -15.76
CA THR A 9 1.60 6.05 -15.14
C THR A 9 2.00 6.70 -13.83
N PHE A 10 2.37 5.88 -12.89
CA PHE A 10 2.78 6.36 -11.58
C PHE A 10 4.25 6.07 -11.39
N SER A 11 5.02 7.07 -11.00
CA SER A 11 6.42 6.85 -10.70
C SER A 11 6.53 6.11 -9.37
N HIS A 12 7.66 5.47 -9.16
CA HIS A 12 7.93 4.80 -7.90
C HIS A 12 7.77 5.77 -6.72
N GLN A 13 8.29 6.97 -6.85
CA GLN A 13 8.20 7.95 -5.78
C GLN A 13 6.75 8.37 -5.52
N GLN A 14 5.98 8.51 -6.57
CA GLN A 14 4.58 8.89 -6.41
C GLN A 14 3.80 7.77 -5.71
N ILE A 15 4.04 6.52 -6.09
CA ILE A 15 3.38 5.39 -5.45
C ILE A 15 3.75 5.35 -3.96
N GLU A 16 5.02 5.56 -3.67
CA GLU A 16 5.47 5.54 -2.28
C GLU A 16 4.82 6.67 -1.49
N ASP A 17 4.82 7.88 -2.03
CA ASP A 17 4.22 9.03 -1.35
C ASP A 17 2.73 8.82 -1.14
N ASP A 18 2.05 8.30 -2.15
CA ASP A 18 0.61 8.08 -2.05
C ASP A 18 0.28 6.99 -1.04
N LEU A 19 1.07 5.92 -1.01
CA LEU A 19 0.83 4.86 -0.05
C LEU A 19 1.07 5.35 1.38
N ILE A 20 2.12 6.13 1.57
CA ILE A 20 2.40 6.70 2.88
C ILE A 20 1.25 7.62 3.31
N ALA A 21 0.72 8.41 2.38
CA ALA A 21 -0.41 9.28 2.68
C ALA A 21 -1.65 8.47 3.06
N ILE A 22 -1.92 7.38 2.33
CA ILE A 22 -3.04 6.51 2.64
C ILE A 22 -2.90 5.94 4.05
N LEU A 23 -1.73 5.44 4.38
CA LEU A 23 -1.50 4.85 5.69
C LEU A 23 -1.55 5.88 6.80
N THR A 24 -1.01 7.06 6.56
CA THR A 24 -1.05 8.13 7.55
C THR A 24 -2.49 8.53 7.85
N ASP A 25 -3.30 8.66 6.80
CA ASP A 25 -4.69 9.02 6.97
C ASP A 25 -5.48 7.92 7.67
N MET A 26 -5.20 6.69 7.29
CA MET A 26 -5.91 5.53 7.83
C MET A 26 -5.65 5.36 9.32
N THR A 27 -4.44 5.67 9.76
CA THR A 27 -4.06 5.47 11.16
C THR A 27 -4.11 6.75 11.99
N ALA A 28 -4.67 7.84 11.43
CA ALA A 28 -4.61 9.13 12.07
C ALA A 28 -5.29 9.14 13.45
N ASP A 29 -6.35 8.36 13.62
CA ASP A 29 -7.08 8.33 14.89
C ASP A 29 -6.70 7.12 15.74
N TRP A 30 -5.69 6.36 15.34
CA TRP A 30 -5.33 5.17 16.10
C TRP A 30 -4.41 5.54 17.25
N ASP A 31 -4.61 4.86 18.37
CA ASP A 31 -3.77 5.08 19.55
C ASP A 31 -2.54 4.18 19.41
N LEU A 32 -1.54 4.68 18.71
CA LEU A 32 -0.34 3.91 18.45
C LEU A 32 0.78 4.33 19.36
N SER A 33 1.54 3.36 19.84
CA SER A 33 2.76 3.70 20.56
C SER A 33 3.89 4.00 19.58
N PHE A 34 3.69 3.75 18.30
CA PHE A 34 4.68 4.05 17.28
C PHE A 34 4.76 5.57 17.11
N THR A 35 5.96 6.08 17.16
CA THR A 35 6.18 7.51 16.97
C THR A 35 7.07 7.70 15.76
N GLY A 36 6.95 8.83 15.11
CA GLY A 36 7.79 9.09 13.97
C GLY A 36 7.03 8.89 12.69
N GLY A 37 6.39 9.06 12.03
CA GLY A 37 5.66 8.97 10.77
C GLY A 37 5.90 7.69 10.01
N VAL A 38 5.04 7.44 9.08
CA VAL A 38 5.15 6.27 8.22
C VAL A 38 6.28 6.48 7.23
N THR A 39 7.13 5.48 7.11
CA THR A 39 8.27 5.51 6.18
C THR A 39 8.27 4.22 5.38
N PRO A 40 9.13 4.10 4.36
CA PRO A 40 9.20 2.83 3.62
C PRO A 40 9.57 1.63 4.48
N GLU A 41 10.26 1.84 5.59
CA GLU A 41 10.63 0.76 6.48
C GLU A 41 9.57 0.43 7.53
N THR A 42 8.50 1.21 7.60
CA THR A 42 7.44 0.97 8.58
C THR A 42 6.83 -0.41 8.35
N ARG A 43 6.61 -1.13 9.44
CA ARG A 43 6.01 -2.46 9.40
C ARG A 43 4.55 -2.37 9.80
N LEU A 44 3.69 -2.98 9.01
CA LEU A 44 2.26 -2.85 9.25
C LEU A 44 1.84 -3.45 10.58
N MET A 45 2.32 -4.65 10.88
CA MET A 45 1.89 -5.33 12.09
C MET A 45 2.65 -4.86 13.31
N ALA A 46 3.97 -4.84 13.23
CA ALA A 46 4.77 -4.49 14.39
C ALA A 46 4.70 -3.01 14.75
N ASP A 47 4.68 -2.14 13.75
CA ASP A 47 4.70 -0.71 14.02
C ASP A 47 3.32 -0.09 14.07
N LEU A 48 2.42 -0.50 13.17
CA LEU A 48 1.10 0.09 13.08
C LEU A 48 0.00 -0.77 13.70
N ALA A 49 0.37 -1.94 14.20
CA ALA A 49 -0.57 -2.85 14.88
C ALA A 49 -1.75 -3.25 13.98
N PHE A 50 -1.49 -3.45 12.70
CA PHE A 50 -2.53 -3.89 11.78
C PHE A 50 -3.01 -5.28 12.12
N GLU A 51 -4.31 -5.49 11.98
CA GLU A 51 -4.92 -6.80 12.05
C GLU A 51 -5.43 -7.18 10.66
N SER A 52 -5.94 -8.39 10.52
CA SER A 52 -6.39 -8.86 9.21
C SER A 52 -7.41 -7.93 8.57
N ILE A 53 -8.34 -7.43 9.36
CA ILE A 53 -9.37 -6.55 8.84
C ILE A 53 -8.76 -5.23 8.33
N ASP A 54 -7.71 -4.78 9.00
CA ASP A 54 -7.06 -3.55 8.60
C ASP A 54 -6.36 -3.70 7.25
N VAL A 55 -5.79 -4.89 7.01
CA VAL A 55 -5.17 -5.16 5.73
C VAL A 55 -6.19 -5.12 4.61
N VAL A 56 -7.37 -5.70 4.86
CA VAL A 56 -8.45 -5.68 3.87
C VAL A 56 -8.86 -4.23 3.57
N GLN A 57 -8.98 -3.42 4.60
CA GLN A 57 -9.34 -2.02 4.41
C GLN A 57 -8.25 -1.26 3.64
N LEU A 58 -6.99 -1.59 3.89
CA LEU A 58 -5.90 -0.99 3.15
C LEU A 58 -5.96 -1.35 1.67
N VAL A 59 -6.26 -2.61 1.36
CA VAL A 59 -6.39 -3.05 -0.03
C VAL A 59 -7.48 -2.25 -0.73
N VAL A 60 -8.63 -2.09 -0.08
CA VAL A 60 -9.73 -1.34 -0.65
C VAL A 60 -9.33 0.12 -0.87
N ALA A 61 -8.62 0.70 0.09
CA ALA A 61 -8.20 2.09 -0.03
C ALA A 61 -7.20 2.27 -1.18
N ILE A 62 -6.29 1.33 -1.35
CA ILE A 62 -5.31 1.40 -2.43
C ILE A 62 -6.01 1.28 -3.78
N GLU A 63 -6.89 0.31 -3.92
CA GLU A 63 -7.60 0.12 -5.18
C GLU A 63 -8.43 1.34 -5.54
N GLY A 64 -9.07 1.95 -4.55
CA GLY A 64 -9.84 3.14 -4.78
C GLY A 64 -8.99 4.34 -5.15
N HIS A 65 -7.85 4.48 -4.48
CA HIS A 65 -6.97 5.62 -4.72
C HIS A 65 -6.38 5.59 -6.14
N PHE A 66 -5.90 4.42 -6.56
CA PHE A 66 -5.29 4.30 -7.88
C PHE A 66 -6.29 3.94 -8.97
N GLN A 67 -7.56 3.78 -8.59
CA GLN A 67 -8.63 3.46 -9.53
C GLN A 67 -8.35 2.18 -10.30
N ARG A 68 -7.80 1.20 -9.61
CA ARG A 68 -7.54 -0.10 -10.16
C ARG A 68 -8.25 -1.13 -9.31
N ARG A 69 -8.82 -2.14 -9.94
CA ARG A 69 -9.47 -3.22 -9.24
C ARG A 69 -8.79 -4.52 -9.57
N LYS A 70 -9.02 -5.51 -8.72
CA LYS A 70 -8.50 -6.84 -8.96
C LYS A 70 -6.98 -6.89 -9.01
N MET A 71 -6.34 -6.04 -8.22
CA MET A 71 -4.92 -6.20 -8.03
C MET A 71 -4.72 -7.51 -7.28
N HIS A 72 -3.71 -8.25 -7.66
CA HIS A 72 -3.50 -9.58 -7.09
C HIS A 72 -2.76 -9.49 -5.78
N PHE A 73 -3.39 -8.90 -4.77
CA PHE A 73 -2.74 -8.71 -3.48
C PHE A 73 -2.39 -10.03 -2.80
N GLU A 74 -3.03 -11.12 -3.20
CA GLU A 74 -2.68 -12.42 -2.65
C GLU A 74 -1.22 -12.77 -2.98
N GLN A 75 -0.67 -12.26 -4.08
CA GLN A 75 0.72 -12.51 -4.43
C GLN A 75 1.67 -11.82 -3.45
N LEU A 76 1.20 -10.74 -2.83
CA LEU A 76 2.00 -10.02 -1.85
C LEU A 76 1.84 -10.63 -0.46
N MET A 77 0.63 -11.05 -0.15
CA MET A 77 0.28 -11.42 1.21
C MET A 77 0.49 -12.89 1.51
N MET A 78 0.68 -13.72 0.50
CA MET A 78 0.88 -15.14 0.71
C MET A 78 2.18 -15.58 0.06
N VAL A 79 2.96 -16.33 0.81
CA VAL A 79 4.21 -16.91 0.32
C VAL A 79 4.16 -18.38 0.67
N ASP A 80 4.35 -19.23 -0.33
CA ASP A 80 4.37 -20.69 -0.13
C ASP A 80 3.10 -21.20 0.55
N GLY A 81 1.96 -20.62 0.18
CA GLY A 81 0.67 -21.04 0.71
C GLY A 81 0.36 -20.56 2.11
N ARG A 82 1.17 -19.66 2.63
CA ARG A 82 0.95 -19.12 3.98
C ARG A 82 0.88 -17.61 3.93
N TYR A 83 0.10 -17.04 4.83
CA TYR A 83 0.06 -15.58 4.93
C TYR A 83 1.37 -15.09 5.53
N VAL A 84 1.89 -13.98 4.97
CA VAL A 84 3.07 -13.36 5.55
C VAL A 84 2.71 -12.82 6.93
N GLN A 85 3.68 -12.82 7.82
CA GLN A 85 3.45 -12.34 9.17
C GLN A 85 3.78 -10.88 9.34
N GLU A 86 4.43 -10.29 8.36
CA GLU A 86 4.78 -8.90 8.41
C GLU A 86 4.91 -8.36 6.99
N LEU A 87 4.54 -7.10 6.79
CA LEU A 87 4.74 -6.41 5.53
C LEU A 87 5.30 -5.03 5.82
N GLN A 88 6.35 -4.66 5.12
CA GLN A 88 6.86 -3.31 5.20
C GLN A 88 6.27 -2.49 4.06
N VAL A 89 6.20 -1.19 4.27
CA VAL A 89 5.66 -0.27 3.26
C VAL A 89 6.39 -0.46 1.93
N LYS A 90 7.71 -0.59 1.97
CA LYS A 90 8.49 -0.73 0.74
C LYS A 90 8.14 -1.98 -0.06
N GLU A 91 7.69 -3.03 0.62
CA GLU A 91 7.27 -4.24 -0.07
C GLU A 91 5.98 -4.01 -0.82
N ILE A 92 5.08 -3.25 -0.23
CA ILE A 92 3.82 -2.91 -0.89
C ILE A 92 4.08 -1.99 -2.07
N VAL A 93 5.01 -1.05 -1.91
CA VAL A 93 5.37 -0.15 -3.01
C VAL A 93 5.92 -0.96 -4.19
N ALA A 94 6.79 -1.93 -3.91
CA ALA A 94 7.35 -2.76 -4.98
C ALA A 94 6.27 -3.54 -5.70
N PHE A 95 5.30 -4.06 -4.95
CA PHE A 95 4.16 -4.76 -5.53
C PHE A 95 3.34 -3.83 -6.42
N LEU A 96 3.08 -2.62 -5.94
CA LEU A 96 2.29 -1.65 -6.69
C LEU A 96 3.04 -1.20 -7.95
N ASP A 97 4.35 -1.08 -7.88
CA ASP A 97 5.14 -0.76 -9.06
C ASP A 97 4.86 -1.75 -10.18
N LYS A 98 4.78 -3.02 -9.86
CA LYS A 98 4.49 -4.03 -10.85
C LYS A 98 3.05 -3.97 -11.32
N GLN A 99 2.11 -3.83 -10.40
CA GLN A 99 0.69 -3.85 -10.75
C GLN A 99 0.29 -2.62 -11.57
N LEU A 100 0.92 -1.49 -11.31
CA LEU A 100 0.56 -0.24 -11.98
C LEU A 100 1.40 0.03 -13.21
N ALA A 101 2.38 -0.80 -13.48
CA ALA A 101 3.24 -0.60 -14.63
C ALA A 101 2.56 -0.94 -15.94
N GLU A 102 1.44 -1.62 -15.91
CA GLU A 102 0.75 -1.99 -17.14
C GLU A 102 -0.23 -0.93 -17.61
#